data_ce51f8961cbda38dea72c77b0e88c656
#
_entry.id   ce51f8961cbda38dea72c77b0e88c656
#
_cell.length_a   1.000
_cell.length_b   1.000
_cell.length_c   1.000
_cell.angle_alpha   90.00
_cell.angle_beta   90.00
_cell.angle_gamma   90.00
#
_symmetry.space_group_name_H-M   'P 1'
#
loop_
_entity.id
_entity.type
_entity.pdbx_description
1 polymer ?
#
loop_
_entity_poly.entity_id
_entity_poly.type
_entity_poly.pdbx_seq_one_letter_code
_entity_poly.pdbx_strand_id
1 'polypeptide(L)'
;MKKKIYGYELVMDLEGCAKEVLTSRRKLKCYVDKLCKLIRMKQYGKTLIPYFGTKASYTKGYSLIQLIETSSITAHFSDLWGKAYINIFSCRKFDRAAARKFTHQFFRARKVKNRFLIR
;
A
#
# COMPACT_ATOMS: atom_id res chain seq x y z
N MET A 1 0.23 -34.71 -3.04
CA MET A 1 0.02 -33.70 -4.10
C MET A 1 0.47 -32.34 -3.62
N LYS A 2 1.33 -31.68 -4.38
CA LYS A 2 1.80 -30.34 -4.00
C LYS A 2 0.72 -29.30 -4.24
N LYS A 3 0.48 -28.42 -3.28
CA LYS A 3 -0.36 -27.24 -3.48
C LYS A 3 0.29 -26.32 -4.49
N LYS A 4 -0.48 -25.87 -5.45
CA LYS A 4 -0.04 -24.83 -6.36
C LYS A 4 -0.22 -23.46 -5.70
N ILE A 5 0.84 -22.70 -5.62
CA ILE A 5 0.80 -21.34 -5.09
C ILE A 5 0.86 -20.39 -6.25
N TYR A 6 -0.15 -19.53 -6.37
CA TYR A 6 -0.14 -18.48 -7.38
C TYR A 6 0.63 -17.26 -6.89
N GLY A 7 0.43 -16.86 -5.65
CA GLY A 7 1.04 -15.65 -5.17
C GLY A 7 0.92 -15.42 -3.69
N TYR A 8 1.30 -14.22 -3.31
CA TYR A 8 1.41 -13.78 -1.93
C TYR A 8 0.75 -12.43 -1.78
N GLU A 9 0.06 -12.23 -0.66
CA GLU A 9 -0.58 -10.94 -0.40
C GLU A 9 -0.26 -10.44 1.00
N LEU A 10 0.28 -9.23 1.08
CA LEU A 10 0.49 -8.53 2.34
C LEU A 10 -0.60 -7.47 2.48
N VAL A 11 -1.39 -7.59 3.53
CA VAL A 11 -2.46 -6.64 3.86
C VAL A 11 -2.03 -5.85 5.08
N MET A 12 -2.02 -4.52 4.97
CA MET A 12 -1.60 -3.64 6.06
C MET A 12 -2.66 -2.60 6.35
N ASP A 13 -3.04 -2.51 7.62
CA ASP A 13 -3.92 -1.45 8.13
C ASP A 13 -3.11 -0.58 9.09
N LEU A 14 -2.95 0.70 8.74
CA LEU A 14 -2.15 1.64 9.50
C LEU A 14 -3.06 2.60 10.25
N GLU A 15 -2.69 2.90 11.50
CA GLU A 15 -3.38 3.87 12.34
C GLU A 15 -2.42 4.96 12.79
N GLY A 16 -2.94 6.18 12.97
CA GLY A 16 -2.13 7.30 13.44
C GLY A 16 -1.09 7.74 12.44
N CYS A 17 -1.43 7.73 11.16
CA CYS A 17 -0.53 8.17 10.09
C CYS A 17 -0.35 9.67 10.09
N ALA A 18 0.83 10.13 9.66
CA ALA A 18 1.10 11.54 9.48
C ALA A 18 0.21 12.14 8.39
N LYS A 19 -0.57 13.15 8.73
CA LYS A 19 -1.52 13.77 7.80
C LYS A 19 -0.83 14.39 6.59
N GLU A 20 0.33 14.97 6.76
CA GLU A 20 1.08 15.55 5.64
C GLU A 20 1.53 14.51 4.62
N VAL A 21 1.58 13.23 5.00
CA VAL A 21 1.84 12.16 4.06
C VAL A 21 0.55 11.73 3.36
N LEU A 22 -0.52 11.48 4.15
CA LEU A 22 -1.80 11.01 3.61
C LEU A 22 -2.41 11.98 2.60
N THR A 23 -2.17 13.28 2.80
CA THR A 23 -2.78 14.34 1.99
C THR A 23 -1.85 14.87 0.89
N SER A 24 -0.72 14.23 0.67
CA SER A 24 0.24 14.65 -0.36
C SER A 24 0.32 13.62 -1.48
N ARG A 25 -0.27 13.92 -2.63
CA ARG A 25 -0.19 13.07 -3.81
C ARG A 25 1.26 12.79 -4.18
N ARG A 26 2.13 13.78 -4.10
CA ARG A 26 3.55 13.64 -4.40
C ARG A 26 4.24 12.66 -3.45
N LYS A 27 3.95 12.74 -2.16
CA LYS A 27 4.54 11.81 -1.18
C LYS A 27 4.03 10.40 -1.36
N LEU A 28 2.75 10.23 -1.70
CA LEU A 28 2.17 8.92 -1.96
C LEU A 28 2.82 8.27 -3.20
N LYS A 29 3.07 9.06 -4.23
CA LYS A 29 3.81 8.58 -5.42
C LYS A 29 5.23 8.15 -5.03
N CYS A 30 5.90 8.96 -4.20
CA CYS A 30 7.23 8.65 -3.69
C CYS A 30 7.24 7.33 -2.90
N TYR A 31 6.22 7.11 -2.09
CA TYR A 31 6.06 5.87 -1.33
C TYR A 31 6.05 4.65 -2.25
N VAL A 32 5.21 4.69 -3.27
CA VAL A 32 5.09 3.57 -4.22
C VAL A 32 6.39 3.32 -4.96
N ASP A 33 7.04 4.40 -5.43
CA ASP A 33 8.30 4.28 -6.17
C ASP A 33 9.39 3.62 -5.30
N LYS A 34 9.50 4.05 -4.06
CA LYS A 34 10.48 3.49 -3.13
C LYS A 34 10.13 2.07 -2.71
N LEU A 35 8.85 1.79 -2.49
CA LEU A 35 8.39 0.46 -2.14
C LEU A 35 8.71 -0.54 -3.25
N CYS A 36 8.40 -0.18 -4.49
CA CYS A 36 8.68 -1.05 -5.63
C CYS A 36 10.16 -1.38 -5.75
N LYS A 37 11.03 -0.40 -5.52
CA LYS A 37 12.48 -0.63 -5.52
C LYS A 37 12.90 -1.56 -4.40
N LEU A 38 12.34 -1.35 -3.21
CA LEU A 38 12.68 -2.15 -2.03
C LEU A 38 12.33 -3.63 -2.21
N ILE A 39 11.15 -3.90 -2.75
CA ILE A 39 10.69 -5.28 -2.96
C ILE A 39 11.07 -5.81 -4.35
N ARG A 40 11.86 -5.07 -5.10
CA ARG A 40 12.43 -5.46 -6.40
C ARG A 40 11.35 -5.79 -7.43
N MET A 41 10.40 -4.90 -7.57
CA MET A 41 9.30 -5.07 -8.51
C MET A 41 9.25 -3.91 -9.49
N LYS A 42 9.06 -4.25 -10.76
CA LYS A 42 9.01 -3.27 -11.83
C LYS A 42 7.60 -2.75 -12.02
N GLN A 43 7.44 -1.43 -11.95
CA GLN A 43 6.15 -0.80 -12.19
C GLN A 43 5.71 -0.96 -13.64
N TYR A 44 4.43 -1.20 -13.84
CA TYR A 44 3.81 -1.27 -15.16
C TYR A 44 2.83 -0.11 -15.28
N GLY A 45 3.17 0.86 -16.10
CA GLY A 45 2.33 2.02 -16.34
C GLY A 45 2.36 3.05 -15.22
N LYS A 46 1.50 4.04 -15.34
CA LYS A 46 1.43 5.15 -14.39
C LYS A 46 0.75 4.75 -13.08
N THR A 47 1.19 5.36 -12.00
CA THR A 47 0.49 5.27 -10.72
C THR A 47 -0.76 6.15 -10.80
N LEU A 48 -1.91 5.58 -10.44
CA LEU A 48 -3.16 6.34 -10.33
C LEU A 48 -3.36 6.73 -8.87
N ILE A 49 -3.54 8.02 -8.61
CA ILE A 49 -3.75 8.53 -7.25
C ILE A 49 -4.90 9.54 -7.28
N PRO A 50 -6.15 9.08 -7.48
CA PRO A 50 -7.30 9.97 -7.46
C PRO A 50 -7.71 10.33 -6.03
N TYR A 51 -8.31 11.49 -5.88
CA TYR A 51 -8.91 11.93 -4.62
C TYR A 51 -10.42 11.82 -4.75
N PHE A 52 -11.04 11.00 -3.90
CA PHE A 52 -12.49 10.83 -3.96
C PHE A 52 -13.03 10.31 -2.62
N GLY A 53 -14.26 9.78 -2.61
CA GLY A 53 -14.89 9.31 -1.39
C GLY A 53 -15.50 10.44 -0.57
N THR A 54 -15.83 11.56 -1.22
CA THR A 54 -16.24 12.79 -0.52
C THR A 54 -17.67 12.76 -0.01
N LYS A 55 -18.45 11.71 -0.29
CA LYS A 55 -19.83 11.59 0.18
C LYS A 55 -19.93 11.35 1.69
N ALA A 56 -18.92 10.68 2.27
CA ALA A 56 -18.83 10.46 3.71
C ALA A 56 -17.50 10.99 4.19
N SER A 57 -17.49 11.62 5.37
CA SER A 57 -16.28 12.27 5.89
C SER A 57 -15.13 11.28 6.08
N TYR A 58 -15.40 10.07 6.55
CA TYR A 58 -14.34 9.10 6.84
C TYR A 58 -13.75 8.42 5.62
N THR A 59 -14.44 8.47 4.46
CA THR A 59 -13.92 7.87 3.22
C THR A 59 -13.18 8.88 2.35
N LYS A 60 -13.17 10.14 2.74
CA LYS A 60 -12.54 11.20 1.99
C LYS A 60 -11.02 11.06 2.02
N GLY A 61 -10.39 11.05 0.85
CA GLY A 61 -8.94 10.91 0.75
C GLY A 61 -8.49 10.41 -0.60
N TYR A 62 -7.18 10.25 -0.73
CA TYR A 62 -6.59 9.65 -1.91
C TYR A 62 -6.79 8.13 -1.90
N SER A 63 -6.88 7.57 -3.09
CA SER A 63 -6.70 6.13 -3.32
C SER A 63 -5.55 5.96 -4.27
N LEU A 64 -4.92 4.79 -4.27
CA LEU A 64 -3.73 4.55 -5.06
C LEU A 64 -3.80 3.18 -5.71
N ILE A 65 -3.46 3.11 -7.00
CA ILE A 65 -3.34 1.85 -7.72
C ILE A 65 -2.06 1.91 -8.54
N GLN A 66 -1.19 0.95 -8.32
CA GLN A 66 0.00 0.74 -9.14
C GLN A 66 0.01 -0.69 -9.62
N LEU A 67 -0.08 -0.86 -10.93
CA LEU A 67 0.13 -2.16 -11.54
C LEU A 67 1.63 -2.45 -11.58
N ILE A 68 1.95 -3.69 -11.26
CA ILE A 68 3.32 -4.20 -11.31
C ILE A 68 3.25 -5.43 -12.18
N GLU A 69 4.27 -5.71 -12.92
CA GLU A 69 4.30 -6.91 -13.75
C GLU A 69 3.93 -8.13 -12.91
N THR A 70 2.76 -8.73 -13.19
CA THR A 70 2.14 -9.84 -12.46
C THR A 70 1.80 -9.56 -10.99
N SER A 71 1.68 -8.28 -10.62
CA SER A 71 1.45 -7.88 -9.25
C SER A 71 0.69 -6.55 -9.18
N SER A 72 0.29 -6.16 -7.99
CA SER A 72 -0.38 -4.87 -7.79
C SER A 72 -0.18 -4.34 -6.37
N ILE A 73 -0.17 -3.02 -6.28
CA ILE A 73 -0.24 -2.31 -5.01
C ILE A 73 -1.50 -1.46 -5.06
N THR A 74 -2.38 -1.64 -4.09
CA THR A 74 -3.57 -0.81 -3.94
C THR A 74 -3.62 -0.23 -2.54
N ALA A 75 -4.14 0.98 -2.43
CA ALA A 75 -4.23 1.63 -1.14
C ALA A 75 -5.39 2.62 -1.11
N HIS A 76 -5.95 2.79 0.09
CA HIS A 76 -6.96 3.78 0.38
C HIS A 76 -6.56 4.52 1.65
N PHE A 77 -6.73 5.83 1.64
CA PHE A 77 -6.31 6.67 2.75
C PHE A 77 -7.51 7.47 3.26
N SER A 78 -7.65 7.54 4.58
CA SER A 78 -8.70 8.32 5.21
C SER A 78 -8.07 9.55 5.87
N ASP A 79 -8.37 10.74 5.33
CA ASP A 79 -7.86 11.99 5.89
C ASP A 79 -8.35 12.21 7.32
N LEU A 80 -9.63 11.96 7.56
CA LEU A 80 -10.25 12.19 8.86
C LEU A 80 -9.74 11.23 9.93
N TRP A 81 -9.67 9.93 9.60
CA TRP A 81 -9.26 8.92 10.57
C TRP A 81 -7.75 8.78 10.71
N GLY A 82 -6.98 9.38 9.81
CA GLY A 82 -5.52 9.23 9.83
C GLY A 82 -5.08 7.80 9.58
N LYS A 83 -5.81 7.07 8.72
CA LYS A 83 -5.58 5.65 8.47
C LYS A 83 -5.21 5.39 7.03
N ALA A 84 -4.48 4.29 6.82
CA ALA A 84 -4.13 3.81 5.51
C ALA A 84 -4.40 2.30 5.43
N TYR A 85 -5.00 1.88 4.33
CA TYR A 85 -5.31 0.48 4.05
C TYR A 85 -4.57 0.10 2.78
N ILE A 86 -3.54 -0.73 2.90
CA ILE A 86 -2.59 -1.01 1.82
C ILE A 86 -2.51 -2.51 1.57
N ASN A 87 -2.61 -2.89 0.29
CA ASN A 87 -2.46 -4.28 -0.15
C ASN A 87 -1.34 -4.38 -1.16
N ILE A 88 -0.46 -5.37 -0.98
CA ILE A 88 0.56 -5.74 -1.96
C ILE A 88 0.28 -7.18 -2.36
N PHE A 89 -0.10 -7.41 -3.62
CA PHE A 89 -0.29 -8.75 -4.15
C PHE A 89 0.77 -9.02 -5.21
N SER A 90 1.44 -10.16 -5.10
CA SER A 90 2.50 -10.52 -6.05
C SER A 90 2.50 -12.03 -6.31
N CYS A 91 2.68 -12.42 -7.58
CA CYS A 91 2.90 -13.81 -7.93
C CYS A 91 4.31 -14.29 -7.54
N ARG A 92 5.19 -13.37 -7.16
CA ARG A 92 6.56 -13.61 -6.75
C ARG A 92 6.75 -13.32 -5.27
N LYS A 93 7.59 -14.09 -4.60
CA LYS A 93 7.95 -13.81 -3.22
C LYS A 93 8.62 -12.43 -3.11
N PHE A 94 8.33 -11.74 -2.04
CA PHE A 94 8.98 -10.48 -1.71
C PHE A 94 9.24 -10.42 -0.20
N ASP A 95 10.13 -9.54 0.20
CA ASP A 95 10.47 -9.35 1.61
C ASP A 95 9.36 -8.59 2.32
N ARG A 96 8.39 -9.33 2.87
CA ARG A 96 7.23 -8.73 3.55
C ARG A 96 7.61 -7.98 4.81
N ALA A 97 8.66 -8.42 5.52
CA ALA A 97 9.12 -7.74 6.72
C ALA A 97 9.68 -6.36 6.38
N ALA A 98 10.48 -6.27 5.31
CA ALA A 98 11.03 -5.01 4.83
C ALA A 98 9.92 -4.09 4.32
N ALA A 99 8.94 -4.62 3.59
CA ALA A 99 7.80 -3.84 3.10
C ALA A 99 6.99 -3.24 4.24
N ARG A 100 6.72 -4.06 5.27
CA ARG A 100 5.97 -3.62 6.45
C ARG A 100 6.73 -2.53 7.23
N LYS A 101 8.01 -2.75 7.47
CA LYS A 101 8.84 -1.80 8.20
C LYS A 101 8.94 -0.46 7.47
N PHE A 102 9.20 -0.52 6.17
CA PHE A 102 9.29 0.68 5.34
C PHE A 102 7.97 1.45 5.36
N THR A 103 6.85 0.76 5.19
CA THR A 103 5.52 1.37 5.19
C THR A 103 5.22 2.03 6.53
N HIS A 104 5.50 1.34 7.62
CA HIS A 104 5.32 1.87 8.97
C HIS A 104 6.08 3.20 9.15
N GLN A 105 7.34 3.20 8.74
CA GLN A 105 8.21 4.37 8.88
C GLN A 105 7.81 5.52 7.95
N PHE A 106 7.47 5.19 6.69
CA PHE A 106 7.13 6.22 5.72
C PHE A 106 5.90 7.02 6.14
N PHE A 107 4.88 6.34 6.61
CA PHE A 107 3.64 6.98 7.06
C PHE A 107 3.72 7.47 8.49
N ARG A 108 4.81 7.20 9.19
CA ARG A 108 4.98 7.50 10.62
C ARG A 108 3.77 7.07 11.43
N ALA A 109 3.27 5.88 11.11
CA ALA A 109 2.09 5.34 11.74
C ALA A 109 2.37 4.96 13.19
N ARG A 110 1.38 5.17 14.04
CA ARG A 110 1.47 4.73 15.42
C ARG A 110 1.36 3.21 15.53
N LYS A 111 0.54 2.60 14.68
CA LYS A 111 0.29 1.17 14.73
C LYS A 111 0.09 0.61 13.32
N VAL A 112 0.59 -0.59 13.09
CA VAL A 112 0.37 -1.36 11.87
C VAL A 112 -0.15 -2.73 12.24
N LYS A 113 -1.33 -3.08 11.70
CA LYS A 113 -1.84 -4.45 11.70
C LYS A 113 -1.57 -5.04 10.34
N ASN A 114 -1.05 -6.24 10.30
CA ASN A 114 -0.80 -6.87 9.01
C ASN A 114 -1.21 -8.33 8.99
N ARG A 115 -1.54 -8.80 7.80
CA ARG A 115 -1.77 -10.21 7.50
C ARG A 115 -1.00 -10.57 6.25
N PHE A 116 -0.56 -11.81 6.19
CA PHE A 116 0.10 -12.33 5.01
C PHE A 116 -0.62 -13.58 4.55
N LEU A 117 -1.04 -13.57 3.29
CA LEU A 117 -1.81 -14.64 2.69
C LEU A 117 -1.01 -15.31 1.59
N ILE A 118 -1.03 -16.63 1.60
CA ILE A 118 -0.50 -17.44 0.50
C ILE A 118 -1.71 -17.87 -0.33
N ARG A 119 -1.65 -17.61 -1.63
CA ARG A 119 -2.80 -17.78 -2.52
C ARG A 119 -2.50 -18.68 -3.69
#